data_45b3334078b124635d5be1a71e239773
#
_entry.id   45b3334078b124635d5be1a71e239773
#
_cell.length_a   1.000
_cell.length_b   1.000
_cell.length_c   1.000
_cell.angle_alpha   90.00
_cell.angle_beta   90.00
_cell.angle_gamma   90.00
#
_symmetry.space_group_name_H-M   'P 1'
#
loop_
_entity.id
_entity.type
_entity.pdbx_description
1 polymer ?
#
loop_
_entity_poly.entity_id
_entity_poly.type
_entity_poly.pdbx_seq_one_letter_code
_entity_poly.pdbx_strand_id
1 'polypeptide(L)'
;MAQMLARIHALDLDDKPFESWLDRSQLSPPPDASRADVWREAIALVAEERVPTRTCFLHRDYQHFNMLWSRERLTGVVDWSEACIGPPEVDVGHCRLNLTVLFSAVVADRFRAIYEAESGHRVDAWWDVHTLLSYGPSWTQFLPIQIDGRAPLDVEGMTGRMEEVLERVLRRL
;
A
#
# COMPACT_ATOMS: atom_id res chain seq x y z
N MET A 1 2.58 -11.80 -7.30
CA MET A 1 1.93 -11.09 -6.20
C MET A 1 0.57 -10.54 -6.62
N ALA A 2 0.43 -9.60 -7.55
CA ALA A 2 -0.88 -8.98 -7.91
C ALA A 2 -1.98 -9.99 -8.26
N GLN A 3 -1.69 -11.00 -9.09
CA GLN A 3 -2.62 -12.09 -9.42
C GLN A 3 -3.02 -12.94 -8.19
N MET A 4 -2.09 -13.16 -7.25
CA MET A 4 -2.41 -13.87 -6.00
C MET A 4 -3.35 -13.04 -5.13
N LEU A 5 -3.10 -11.74 -5.02
CA LEU A 5 -4.00 -10.84 -4.28
C LEU A 5 -5.40 -10.81 -4.86
N ALA A 6 -5.53 -10.74 -6.20
CA ALA A 6 -6.84 -10.81 -6.85
C ALA A 6 -7.61 -12.10 -6.51
N ARG A 7 -6.91 -13.23 -6.40
CA ARG A 7 -7.51 -14.52 -5.97
C ARG A 7 -7.91 -14.52 -4.50
N ILE A 8 -7.10 -13.93 -3.62
CA ILE A 8 -7.44 -13.77 -2.19
C ILE A 8 -8.71 -12.94 -2.04
N HIS A 9 -8.78 -11.80 -2.72
CA HIS A 9 -9.94 -10.90 -2.68
C HIS A 9 -11.22 -11.47 -3.34
N ALA A 10 -11.11 -12.57 -4.07
CA ALA A 10 -12.25 -13.29 -4.63
C ALA A 10 -12.80 -14.38 -3.69
N LEU A 11 -12.15 -14.63 -2.54
CA LEU A 11 -12.64 -15.57 -1.55
C LEU A 11 -13.85 -14.99 -0.82
N ASP A 12 -14.88 -15.82 -0.67
CA ASP A 12 -16.05 -15.52 0.16
C ASP A 12 -15.79 -16.02 1.57
N LEU A 13 -15.11 -15.20 2.36
CA LEU A 13 -14.76 -15.49 3.76
C LEU A 13 -15.29 -14.38 4.66
N ASP A 14 -15.60 -14.72 5.90
CA ASP A 14 -16.01 -13.79 6.95
C ASP A 14 -14.90 -13.63 7.98
N ASP A 15 -14.72 -12.43 8.49
CA ASP A 15 -13.73 -12.08 9.51
C ASP A 15 -14.14 -10.77 10.22
N LYS A 16 -13.31 -10.31 11.18
CA LYS A 16 -13.48 -9.03 11.87
C LYS A 16 -13.53 -7.87 10.85
N PRO A 17 -14.30 -6.81 11.13
CA PRO A 17 -14.33 -5.63 10.26
C PRO A 17 -12.98 -4.91 10.23
N PHE A 18 -12.70 -4.26 9.10
CA PHE A 18 -11.55 -3.40 8.94
C PHE A 18 -11.62 -2.19 9.87
N GLU A 19 -10.52 -1.91 10.55
CA GLU A 19 -10.29 -0.69 11.29
C GLU A 19 -9.12 0.09 10.67
N SER A 20 -9.32 1.38 10.41
CA SER A 20 -8.28 2.23 9.81
C SER A 20 -7.13 2.50 10.79
N TRP A 21 -5.90 2.38 10.32
CA TRP A 21 -4.71 2.81 11.06
C TRP A 21 -4.33 4.27 10.77
N LEU A 22 -5.09 4.96 9.91
CA LEU A 22 -4.81 6.35 9.57
C LEU A 22 -5.17 7.27 10.74
N ASP A 23 -4.16 7.79 11.43
CA ASP A 23 -4.32 8.89 12.39
C ASP A 23 -4.20 10.23 11.68
N ARG A 24 -5.34 10.82 11.33
CA ARG A 24 -5.41 12.10 10.63
C ARG A 24 -4.77 13.25 11.40
N SER A 25 -4.74 13.18 12.73
CA SER A 25 -4.15 14.22 13.58
C SER A 25 -2.63 14.28 13.48
N GLN A 26 -2.00 13.19 13.03
CA GLN A 26 -0.55 13.07 12.87
C GLN A 26 -0.08 13.30 11.43
N LEU A 27 -1.02 13.51 10.50
CA LEU A 27 -0.64 13.70 9.10
C LEU A 27 0.03 15.06 8.88
N SER A 28 1.25 15.02 8.41
CA SER A 28 2.02 16.17 7.96
C SER A 28 3.02 15.76 6.88
N PRO A 29 3.44 16.67 5.99
CA PRO A 29 4.56 16.38 5.11
C PRO A 29 5.79 15.96 5.91
N PRO A 30 6.56 14.94 5.46
CA PRO A 30 7.82 14.59 6.09
C PRO A 30 8.79 15.78 6.13
N PRO A 31 9.69 15.87 7.14
CA PRO A 31 10.64 16.98 7.24
C PRO A 31 11.58 17.11 6.04
N ASP A 32 11.87 16.01 5.36
CA ASP A 32 12.71 15.90 4.16
C ASP A 32 11.92 15.98 2.85
N ALA A 33 10.62 16.32 2.92
CA ALA A 33 9.78 16.44 1.73
C ALA A 33 10.28 17.53 0.79
N SER A 34 10.57 17.17 -0.45
CA SER A 34 10.93 18.11 -1.51
C SER A 34 9.69 18.71 -2.18
N ARG A 35 8.56 18.02 -2.11
CA ARG A 35 7.28 18.39 -2.71
C ARG A 35 6.15 18.42 -1.68
N ALA A 36 6.28 19.32 -0.71
CA ALA A 36 5.30 19.49 0.38
C ALA A 36 3.88 19.86 -0.11
N ASP A 37 3.75 20.39 -1.33
CA ASP A 37 2.47 20.63 -2.01
C ASP A 37 1.72 19.33 -2.29
N VAL A 38 2.39 18.32 -2.83
CA VAL A 38 1.83 16.99 -3.10
C VAL A 38 1.34 16.32 -1.81
N TRP A 39 2.16 16.42 -0.74
CA TRP A 39 1.76 15.89 0.57
C TRP A 39 0.52 16.59 1.11
N ARG A 40 0.47 17.92 1.04
CA ARG A 40 -0.70 18.68 1.52
C ARG A 40 -1.97 18.36 0.74
N GLU A 41 -1.88 18.19 -0.57
CA GLU A 41 -3.00 17.78 -1.41
C GLU A 41 -3.49 16.36 -1.06
N ALA A 42 -2.58 15.40 -0.90
CA ALA A 42 -2.91 14.04 -0.49
C ALA A 42 -3.54 13.99 0.92
N ILE A 43 -3.03 14.76 1.87
CA ILE A 43 -3.56 14.86 3.24
C ILE A 43 -4.96 15.48 3.21
N ALA A 44 -5.15 16.56 2.44
CA ALA A 44 -6.46 17.21 2.30
C ALA A 44 -7.51 16.28 1.68
N LEU A 45 -7.12 15.41 0.75
CA LEU A 45 -8.00 14.43 0.13
C LEU A 45 -8.59 13.47 1.16
N VAL A 46 -7.82 13.03 2.15
CA VAL A 46 -8.23 12.04 3.15
C VAL A 46 -8.66 12.67 4.49
N ALA A 47 -8.86 14.00 4.52
CA ALA A 47 -9.24 14.71 5.73
C ALA A 47 -10.58 14.23 6.31
N GLU A 48 -11.52 13.83 5.44
CA GLU A 48 -12.81 13.27 5.82
C GLU A 48 -12.83 11.75 5.61
N GLU A 49 -13.65 11.06 6.39
CA GLU A 49 -13.86 9.63 6.21
C GLU A 49 -14.70 9.35 4.97
N ARG A 50 -14.40 8.23 4.32
CA ARG A 50 -15.17 7.76 3.17
C ARG A 50 -15.56 6.29 3.35
N VAL A 51 -16.83 6.01 3.12
CA VAL A 51 -17.33 4.62 3.13
C VAL A 51 -16.85 3.91 1.87
N PRO A 52 -16.29 2.69 1.99
CA PRO A 52 -15.86 1.93 0.83
C PRO A 52 -17.08 1.50 -0.01
N THR A 53 -16.91 1.53 -1.33
CA THR A 53 -17.95 1.06 -2.27
C THR A 53 -17.96 -0.46 -2.42
N ARG A 54 -16.88 -1.11 -2.01
CA ARG A 54 -16.71 -2.56 -2.03
C ARG A 54 -15.89 -3.00 -0.83
N THR A 55 -16.20 -4.18 -0.29
CA THR A 55 -15.41 -4.87 0.72
C THR A 55 -15.12 -6.30 0.26
N CYS A 56 -14.02 -6.88 0.75
CA CYS A 56 -13.63 -8.26 0.54
C CYS A 56 -12.78 -8.73 1.71
N PHE A 57 -12.43 -10.03 1.72
CA PHE A 57 -11.46 -10.57 2.65
C PHE A 57 -10.06 -10.03 2.34
N LEU A 58 -9.41 -9.43 3.33
CA LEU A 58 -8.09 -8.81 3.25
C LEU A 58 -7.07 -9.63 4.01
N HIS A 59 -5.83 -9.61 3.53
CA HIS A 59 -4.67 -10.04 4.29
C HIS A 59 -4.27 -9.01 5.35
N ARG A 60 -4.46 -7.74 5.05
CA ARG A 60 -4.16 -6.56 5.87
C ARG A 60 -2.67 -6.20 5.96
N ASP A 61 -1.77 -7.16 5.85
CA ASP A 61 -0.31 -6.97 5.76
C ASP A 61 0.27 -7.58 4.47
N TYR A 62 -0.41 -7.30 3.32
CA TYR A 62 -0.01 -7.86 2.04
C TYR A 62 1.21 -7.16 1.47
N GLN A 63 2.37 -7.76 1.68
CA GLN A 63 3.66 -7.23 1.23
C GLN A 63 4.62 -8.35 0.81
N HIS A 64 5.71 -8.00 0.13
CA HIS A 64 6.65 -8.98 -0.41
C HIS A 64 7.40 -9.78 0.68
N PHE A 65 7.54 -9.25 1.90
CA PHE A 65 8.13 -9.98 3.03
C PHE A 65 7.28 -11.18 3.50
N ASN A 66 5.97 -11.12 3.28
CA ASN A 66 5.03 -12.18 3.63
C ASN A 66 4.81 -13.18 2.48
N MET A 67 5.68 -13.15 1.45
CA MET A 67 5.59 -14.03 0.29
C MET A 67 6.65 -15.12 0.35
N LEU A 68 6.21 -16.38 0.26
CA LEU A 68 7.11 -17.52 0.16
C LEU A 68 7.35 -17.87 -1.31
N TRP A 69 8.62 -17.98 -1.67
CA TRP A 69 9.04 -18.28 -3.02
C TRP A 69 9.84 -19.57 -3.08
N SER A 70 9.61 -20.38 -4.11
CA SER A 70 10.44 -21.54 -4.45
C SER A 70 10.58 -21.62 -5.96
N ARG A 71 11.81 -21.70 -6.45
CA ARG A 71 12.13 -21.82 -7.88
C ARG A 71 11.39 -20.75 -8.72
N GLU A 72 11.49 -19.49 -8.30
CA GLU A 72 10.85 -18.32 -8.94
C GLU A 72 9.31 -18.34 -8.95
N ARG A 73 8.69 -19.24 -8.21
CA ARG A 73 7.22 -19.33 -8.09
C ARG A 73 6.79 -18.92 -6.70
N LEU A 74 5.74 -18.11 -6.61
CA LEU A 74 5.05 -17.83 -5.36
C LEU A 74 4.35 -19.10 -4.89
N THR A 75 4.73 -19.61 -3.70
CA THR A 75 4.24 -20.86 -3.14
C THR A 75 3.36 -20.69 -1.93
N GLY A 76 3.37 -19.51 -1.31
CA GLY A 76 2.53 -19.23 -0.16
C GLY A 76 2.50 -17.75 0.21
N VAL A 77 1.49 -17.38 0.98
CA VAL A 77 1.35 -16.10 1.66
C VAL A 77 1.19 -16.43 3.12
N VAL A 78 1.96 -15.76 3.99
CA VAL A 78 2.01 -16.01 5.44
C VAL A 78 1.67 -14.75 6.22
N ASP A 79 1.53 -14.89 7.54
CA ASP A 79 1.23 -13.80 8.47
C ASP A 79 -0.16 -13.17 8.25
N TRP A 80 -1.18 -13.97 8.52
CA TRP A 80 -2.60 -13.63 8.41
C TRP A 80 -3.20 -13.06 9.71
N SER A 81 -2.37 -12.70 10.69
CA SER A 81 -2.82 -12.24 12.01
C SER A 81 -3.73 -11.01 11.97
N GLU A 82 -3.57 -10.18 10.97
CA GLU A 82 -4.34 -8.96 10.75
C GLU A 82 -5.49 -9.10 9.75
N ALA A 83 -5.77 -10.31 9.27
CA ALA A 83 -6.85 -10.52 8.31
C ALA A 83 -8.19 -9.92 8.79
N CYS A 84 -8.95 -9.37 7.84
CA CYS A 84 -10.21 -8.68 8.14
C CYS A 84 -11.06 -8.51 6.88
N ILE A 85 -12.28 -7.98 7.03
CA ILE A 85 -13.15 -7.61 5.91
C ILE A 85 -13.10 -6.10 5.70
N GLY A 86 -12.66 -5.65 4.54
CA GLY A 86 -12.49 -4.22 4.26
C GLY A 86 -12.31 -3.88 2.79
N PRO A 87 -11.99 -2.62 2.47
CA PRO A 87 -11.78 -2.19 1.09
C PRO A 87 -10.52 -2.82 0.49
N PRO A 88 -10.60 -3.40 -0.72
CA PRO A 88 -9.48 -4.09 -1.36
C PRO A 88 -8.24 -3.20 -1.55
N GLU A 89 -8.43 -1.89 -1.60
CA GLU A 89 -7.36 -0.91 -1.72
C GLU A 89 -6.38 -0.93 -0.54
N VAL A 90 -6.80 -1.43 0.62
CA VAL A 90 -5.92 -1.52 1.80
C VAL A 90 -4.76 -2.48 1.54
N ASP A 91 -5.01 -3.66 1.00
CA ASP A 91 -3.93 -4.59 0.64
C ASP A 91 -3.15 -4.11 -0.59
N VAL A 92 -3.85 -3.56 -1.58
CA VAL A 92 -3.20 -3.01 -2.78
C VAL A 92 -2.28 -1.85 -2.41
N GLY A 93 -2.76 -0.90 -1.63
CA GLY A 93 -2.00 0.29 -1.20
C GLY A 93 -0.83 -0.09 -0.29
N HIS A 94 -0.99 -1.04 0.63
CA HIS A 94 0.10 -1.51 1.47
C HIS A 94 1.23 -2.15 0.64
N CYS A 95 0.88 -3.03 -0.29
CA CYS A 95 1.88 -3.60 -1.20
C CYS A 95 2.55 -2.51 -2.05
N ARG A 96 1.78 -1.55 -2.56
CA ARG A 96 2.29 -0.42 -3.35
C ARG A 96 3.22 0.48 -2.55
N LEU A 97 2.90 0.77 -1.27
CA LEU A 97 3.79 1.49 -0.37
C LEU A 97 5.18 0.85 -0.35
N ASN A 98 5.25 -0.43 -0.01
CA ASN A 98 6.49 -1.18 0.07
C ASN A 98 7.24 -1.22 -1.27
N LEU A 99 6.53 -1.49 -2.37
CA LEU A 99 7.13 -1.49 -3.71
C LEU A 99 7.63 -0.11 -4.14
N THR A 100 6.95 0.96 -3.72
CA THR A 100 7.38 2.34 -4.00
C THR A 100 8.66 2.67 -3.27
N VAL A 101 8.69 2.52 -1.94
CA VAL A 101 9.82 2.97 -1.12
C VAL A 101 11.06 2.10 -1.34
N LEU A 102 10.91 0.83 -1.67
CA LEU A 102 12.03 -0.08 -1.92
C LEU A 102 12.52 -0.06 -3.38
N PHE A 103 11.65 0.20 -4.32
CA PHE A 103 11.98 0.10 -5.75
C PHE A 103 11.65 1.40 -6.51
N SER A 104 10.38 1.63 -6.84
CA SER A 104 9.93 2.84 -7.54
C SER A 104 8.40 2.93 -7.64
N ALA A 105 7.87 4.13 -7.90
CA ALA A 105 6.47 4.35 -8.23
C ALA A 105 6.04 3.58 -9.50
N VAL A 106 6.93 3.35 -10.46
CA VAL A 106 6.65 2.57 -11.68
C VAL A 106 6.36 1.11 -11.35
N VAL A 107 7.15 0.49 -10.45
CA VAL A 107 6.92 -0.89 -10.01
C VAL A 107 5.60 -1.00 -9.25
N ALA A 108 5.30 -0.05 -8.38
CA ALA A 108 4.04 0.01 -7.65
C ALA A 108 2.83 0.18 -8.58
N ASP A 109 2.92 1.04 -9.61
CA ASP A 109 1.86 1.21 -10.61
C ASP A 109 1.66 -0.04 -11.46
N ARG A 110 2.73 -0.74 -11.82
CA ARG A 110 2.63 -2.02 -12.53
C ARG A 110 1.91 -3.08 -11.69
N PHE A 111 2.20 -3.15 -10.39
CA PHE A 111 1.49 -4.04 -9.47
C PHE A 111 -0.02 -3.73 -9.47
N ARG A 112 -0.40 -2.45 -9.32
CA ARG A 112 -1.80 -2.01 -9.37
C ARG A 112 -2.47 -2.38 -10.68
N ALA A 113 -1.84 -2.07 -11.82
CA ALA A 113 -2.40 -2.34 -13.14
C ALA A 113 -2.66 -3.84 -13.38
N ILE A 114 -1.75 -4.72 -12.91
CA ILE A 114 -1.95 -6.17 -12.99
C ILE A 114 -3.10 -6.60 -12.07
N TYR A 115 -3.17 -6.06 -10.85
CA TYR A 115 -4.28 -6.36 -9.93
C TYR A 115 -5.63 -5.96 -10.54
N GLU A 116 -5.75 -4.75 -11.08
CA GLU A 116 -6.98 -4.26 -11.73
C GLU A 116 -7.40 -5.14 -12.92
N ALA A 117 -6.44 -5.57 -13.73
CA ALA A 117 -6.70 -6.45 -14.88
C ALA A 117 -7.19 -7.84 -14.46
N GLU A 118 -6.62 -8.42 -13.40
CA GLU A 118 -6.95 -9.77 -12.92
C GLU A 118 -8.26 -9.80 -12.11
N SER A 119 -8.50 -8.78 -11.29
CA SER A 119 -9.67 -8.71 -10.40
C SER A 119 -10.90 -8.10 -11.06
N GLY A 120 -10.73 -7.34 -12.14
CA GLY A 120 -11.77 -6.51 -12.76
C GLY A 120 -12.19 -5.31 -11.88
N HIS A 121 -11.51 -5.10 -10.74
CA HIS A 121 -11.79 -3.99 -9.82
C HIS A 121 -10.80 -2.86 -10.04
N ARG A 122 -11.30 -1.65 -10.28
CA ARG A 122 -10.47 -0.44 -10.36
C ARG A 122 -10.19 0.10 -8.97
N VAL A 123 -8.91 0.29 -8.68
CA VAL A 123 -8.46 0.84 -7.38
C VAL A 123 -8.91 2.29 -7.24
N ASP A 124 -9.73 2.54 -6.24
CA ASP A 124 -10.21 3.89 -5.91
C ASP A 124 -9.05 4.76 -5.41
N ALA A 125 -8.89 5.94 -6.02
CA ALA A 125 -7.76 6.82 -5.74
C ALA A 125 -7.76 7.34 -4.30
N TRP A 126 -8.93 7.61 -3.72
CA TRP A 126 -9.06 8.05 -2.34
C TRP A 126 -8.55 6.99 -1.36
N TRP A 127 -9.01 5.73 -1.51
CA TRP A 127 -8.59 4.63 -0.66
C TRP A 127 -7.11 4.26 -0.87
N ASP A 128 -6.59 4.44 -2.08
CA ASP A 128 -5.17 4.27 -2.39
C ASP A 128 -4.31 5.29 -1.62
N VAL A 129 -4.67 6.59 -1.66
CA VAL A 129 -4.00 7.64 -0.87
C VAL A 129 -4.15 7.38 0.63
N HIS A 130 -5.36 7.05 1.10
CA HIS A 130 -5.62 6.71 2.50
C HIS A 130 -4.63 5.65 3.00
N THR A 131 -4.44 4.58 2.23
CA THR A 131 -3.56 3.49 2.64
C THR A 131 -2.08 3.88 2.55
N LEU A 132 -1.67 4.60 1.49
CA LEU A 132 -0.31 5.11 1.38
C LEU A 132 0.09 6.02 2.56
N LEU A 133 -0.86 6.77 3.12
CA LEU A 133 -0.62 7.66 4.27
C LEU A 133 -0.79 6.96 5.63
N SER A 134 -1.43 5.78 5.69
CA SER A 134 -1.76 5.09 6.96
C SER A 134 -0.54 4.67 7.77
N TYR A 135 0.63 4.58 7.16
CA TYR A 135 1.87 4.15 7.83
C TYR A 135 2.79 5.30 8.22
N GLY A 136 2.39 6.55 7.89
CA GLY A 136 3.20 7.74 8.14
C GLY A 136 4.60 7.63 7.49
N PRO A 137 5.57 8.45 7.89
CA PRO A 137 6.95 8.40 7.38
C PRO A 137 7.80 7.31 8.05
N SER A 138 7.20 6.39 8.80
CA SER A 138 7.94 5.36 9.57
C SER A 138 8.69 4.35 8.71
N TRP A 139 8.42 4.27 7.38
CA TRP A 139 9.16 3.39 6.46
C TRP A 139 10.67 3.63 6.47
N THR A 140 11.13 4.86 6.70
CA THR A 140 12.55 5.19 6.81
C THR A 140 13.21 4.56 8.05
N GLN A 141 12.42 4.13 9.02
CA GLN A 141 12.87 3.53 10.28
C GLN A 141 12.74 2.01 10.26
N PHE A 142 11.58 1.47 9.89
CA PHE A 142 11.35 0.04 10.00
C PHE A 142 11.89 -0.78 8.82
N LEU A 143 11.90 -0.22 7.60
CA LEU A 143 12.40 -0.96 6.44
C LEU A 143 13.88 -1.30 6.51
N PRO A 144 14.79 -0.43 6.98
CA PRO A 144 16.18 -0.83 7.23
C PRO A 144 16.31 -2.01 8.17
N ILE A 145 15.47 -2.09 9.21
CA ILE A 145 15.45 -3.21 10.16
C ILE A 145 14.96 -4.49 9.47
N GLN A 146 13.90 -4.41 8.67
CA GLN A 146 13.36 -5.57 7.95
C GLN A 146 14.33 -6.11 6.88
N ILE A 147 15.05 -5.23 6.20
CA ILE A 147 16.03 -5.61 5.17
C ILE A 147 17.31 -6.17 5.81
N ASP A 148 17.79 -5.57 6.91
CA ASP A 148 18.92 -6.04 7.70
C ASP A 148 20.11 -6.55 6.86
N GLY A 149 20.58 -5.74 5.93
CA GLY A 149 21.73 -6.06 5.06
C GLY A 149 21.49 -7.14 3.99
N ARG A 150 20.27 -7.68 3.86
CA ARG A 150 19.96 -8.70 2.84
C ARG A 150 19.93 -8.13 1.42
N ALA A 151 19.75 -6.82 1.28
CA ALA A 151 19.77 -6.12 0.01
C ALA A 151 20.25 -4.68 0.19
N PRO A 152 20.82 -4.04 -0.88
CA PRO A 152 21.08 -2.61 -0.87
C PRO A 152 19.79 -1.83 -0.63
N LEU A 153 19.83 -0.79 0.19
CA LEU A 153 18.69 0.04 0.54
C LEU A 153 19.05 1.52 0.39
N ASP A 154 18.35 2.22 -0.48
CA ASP A 154 18.41 3.67 -0.66
C ASP A 154 17.35 4.34 0.22
N VAL A 155 17.70 4.63 1.48
CA VAL A 155 16.78 5.27 2.45
C VAL A 155 16.52 6.72 2.06
N GLU A 156 17.53 7.45 1.59
CA GLU A 156 17.43 8.87 1.24
C GLU A 156 16.44 9.13 0.10
N GLY A 157 16.32 8.19 -0.84
CA GLY A 157 15.39 8.29 -1.95
C GLY A 157 13.92 7.90 -1.62
N MET A 158 13.63 7.37 -0.42
CA MET A 158 12.29 6.85 -0.09
C MET A 158 11.21 7.92 -0.16
N THR A 159 11.44 9.09 0.47
CA THR A 159 10.48 10.19 0.49
C THR A 159 10.17 10.70 -0.93
N GLY A 160 11.19 10.86 -1.76
CA GLY A 160 11.00 11.28 -3.16
C GLY A 160 10.19 10.28 -3.99
N ARG A 161 10.41 8.96 -3.77
CA ARG A 161 9.60 7.93 -4.42
C ARG A 161 8.15 7.93 -3.94
N MET A 162 7.91 8.24 -2.66
CA MET A 162 6.54 8.42 -2.13
C MET A 162 5.86 9.65 -2.74
N GLU A 163 6.57 10.76 -2.89
CA GLU A 163 6.06 11.96 -3.57
C GLU A 163 5.64 11.64 -5.01
N GLU A 164 6.45 10.86 -5.73
CA GLU A 164 6.14 10.44 -7.10
C GLU A 164 4.86 9.58 -7.16
N VAL A 165 4.69 8.60 -6.26
CA VAL A 165 3.49 7.75 -6.29
C VAL A 165 2.25 8.54 -5.88
N LEU A 166 2.33 9.42 -4.88
CA LEU A 166 1.21 10.27 -4.47
C LEU A 166 0.75 11.17 -5.62
N GLU A 167 1.68 11.86 -6.30
CA GLU A 167 1.36 12.67 -7.47
C GLU A 167 0.65 11.87 -8.56
N ARG A 168 1.15 10.66 -8.85
CA ARG A 168 0.53 9.77 -9.85
C ARG A 168 -0.89 9.33 -9.44
N VAL A 169 -1.15 9.14 -8.14
CA VAL A 169 -2.50 8.80 -7.65
C VAL A 169 -3.41 10.02 -7.77
N LEU A 170 -2.97 11.20 -7.31
CA LEU A 170 -3.74 12.44 -7.37
C LEU A 170 -4.18 12.79 -8.81
N ARG A 171 -3.34 12.55 -9.81
CA ARG A 171 -3.70 12.73 -11.24
C ARG A 171 -4.78 11.78 -11.73
N ARG A 172 -5.21 10.80 -10.96
CA ARG A 172 -6.29 9.86 -11.32
C ARG A 172 -7.67 10.31 -10.82
N LEU A 173 -7.71 11.35 -9.98
CA LEU A 173 -8.95 11.97 -9.48
C LEU A 173 -9.63 12.79 -10.54
#